data_a2a02d3f9e36639e6c8fe33a49c69bfb
#
_entry.id   a2a02d3f9e36639e6c8fe33a49c69bfb
#
_cell.length_a   1.000
_cell.length_b   1.000
_cell.length_c   1.000
_cell.angle_alpha   90.00
_cell.angle_beta   90.00
_cell.angle_gamma   90.00
#
_symmetry.space_group_name_H-M   'P 1'
#
loop_
_entity.id
_entity.type
_entity.pdbx_description
1 polymer ?
#
loop_
_entity_poly.entity_id
_entity_poly.type
_entity_poly.pdbx_seq_one_letter_code
_entity_poly.pdbx_strand_id
1 'polypeptide(L)'
;QEQTVASLRARRDNAKINLDLTTVRAPSNGVIDNLYVSLNTSIKIHEPIFSFIDTAAYYIQANFNETDLRNVRVGDKVYIVLRMYYFDKIFHGEIVNTLWAAERQTTVSKSQLQKVQNENEWLLLPQRFPLQIKILDPDPNYPLNPGASAYVYIATKK
;
A
#
# COMPACT_ATOMS: atom_id res chain seq x y z
N GLN A 1 43.67 -0.71 -30.66
CA GLN A 1 42.41 -0.75 -31.43
C GLN A 1 41.24 -1.39 -30.66
N GLU A 2 41.43 -2.53 -29.98
CA GLU A 2 40.37 -3.17 -29.20
C GLU A 2 39.80 -2.28 -28.07
N GLN A 3 40.67 -1.58 -27.35
CA GLN A 3 40.26 -0.64 -26.30
C GLN A 3 39.43 0.52 -26.82
N THR A 4 39.74 1.02 -28.03
CA THR A 4 38.99 2.09 -28.67
C THR A 4 37.60 1.60 -29.08
N VAL A 5 37.49 0.39 -29.60
CA VAL A 5 36.21 -0.22 -29.95
C VAL A 5 35.34 -0.45 -28.71
N ALA A 6 35.93 -0.95 -27.59
CA ALA A 6 35.24 -1.12 -26.34
C ALA A 6 34.71 0.21 -25.77
N SER A 7 35.53 1.27 -25.82
CA SER A 7 35.14 2.62 -25.39
C SER A 7 33.98 3.19 -26.21
N LEU A 8 33.99 3.02 -27.51
CA LEU A 8 32.93 3.49 -28.42
C LEU A 8 31.63 2.71 -28.19
N ARG A 9 31.71 1.40 -27.93
CA ARG A 9 30.54 0.59 -27.58
C ARG A 9 29.92 1.06 -26.27
N ALA A 10 30.73 1.30 -25.23
CA ALA A 10 30.25 1.80 -23.96
C ALA A 10 29.54 3.17 -24.09
N ARG A 11 30.09 4.09 -24.90
CA ARG A 11 29.46 5.38 -25.18
C ARG A 11 28.13 5.23 -25.92
N ARG A 12 28.07 4.34 -26.93
CA ARG A 12 26.81 4.04 -27.62
C ARG A 12 25.76 3.47 -26.66
N ASP A 13 26.14 2.53 -25.80
CA ASP A 13 25.21 1.89 -24.90
C ASP A 13 24.69 2.87 -23.84
N ASN A 14 25.54 3.75 -23.31
CA ASN A 14 25.12 4.85 -22.45
C ASN A 14 24.15 5.82 -23.16
N ALA A 15 24.42 6.19 -24.39
CA ALA A 15 23.54 7.05 -25.17
C ALA A 15 22.17 6.37 -25.40
N LYS A 16 22.16 5.05 -25.66
CA LYS A 16 20.93 4.27 -25.81
C LYS A 16 20.12 4.23 -24.51
N ILE A 17 20.78 3.98 -23.37
CA ILE A 17 20.11 4.01 -22.06
C ILE A 17 19.49 5.39 -21.81
N ASN A 18 20.22 6.47 -22.07
CA ASN A 18 19.70 7.81 -21.90
C ASN A 18 18.49 8.08 -22.80
N LEU A 19 18.50 7.59 -24.04
CA LEU A 19 17.35 7.68 -24.93
C LEU A 19 16.16 6.87 -24.42
N ASP A 20 16.37 5.64 -23.96
CA ASP A 20 15.29 4.79 -23.40
C ASP A 20 14.67 5.43 -22.15
N LEU A 21 15.47 6.11 -21.32
CA LEU A 21 14.99 6.83 -20.15
C LEU A 21 14.15 8.08 -20.46
N THR A 22 14.18 8.58 -21.69
CA THR A 22 13.30 9.70 -22.11
C THR A 22 11.85 9.27 -22.32
N THR A 23 11.60 7.97 -22.38
CA THR A 23 10.26 7.42 -22.58
C THR A 23 9.81 6.66 -21.35
N VAL A 24 8.83 7.19 -20.64
CA VAL A 24 8.22 6.54 -19.45
C VAL A 24 7.04 5.69 -19.91
N ARG A 25 7.05 4.41 -19.56
CA ARG A 25 5.96 3.47 -19.88
C ARG A 25 5.30 3.00 -18.60
N ALA A 26 3.97 2.79 -18.65
CA ALA A 26 3.24 2.18 -17.55
C ALA A 26 3.73 0.74 -17.33
N PRO A 27 4.04 0.33 -16.08
CA PRO A 27 4.50 -1.02 -15.77
C PRO A 27 3.39 -2.07 -15.85
N SER A 28 2.14 -1.66 -15.67
CA SER A 28 0.94 -2.51 -15.66
C SER A 28 -0.28 -1.73 -16.15
N ASN A 29 -1.44 -2.39 -16.17
CA ASN A 29 -2.72 -1.72 -16.35
C ASN A 29 -3.06 -0.92 -15.10
N GLY A 30 -3.48 0.33 -15.26
CA GLY A 30 -3.76 1.18 -14.12
C GLY A 30 -4.37 2.51 -14.49
N VAL A 31 -4.56 3.35 -13.50
CA VAL A 31 -5.11 4.70 -13.63
C VAL A 31 -4.05 5.71 -13.21
N ILE A 32 -3.93 6.77 -13.98
CA ILE A 32 -3.09 7.93 -13.63
C ILE A 32 -3.97 8.92 -12.87
N ASP A 33 -3.47 9.35 -11.73
CA ASP A 33 -4.11 10.36 -10.90
C ASP A 33 -3.13 11.50 -10.58
N ASN A 34 -3.69 12.68 -10.24
CA ASN A 34 -2.89 13.87 -9.90
C ASN A 34 -1.92 14.33 -11.00
N LEU A 35 -2.32 14.24 -12.26
CA LEU A 35 -1.53 14.76 -13.38
C LEU A 35 -1.78 16.26 -13.56
N TYR A 36 -0.89 17.10 -13.01
CA TYR A 36 -0.99 18.56 -13.10
C TYR A 36 0.00 19.19 -14.09
N VAL A 37 0.69 18.36 -14.88
CA VAL A 37 1.74 18.80 -15.78
C VAL A 37 1.18 19.00 -17.19
N SER A 38 1.43 20.17 -17.78
CA SER A 38 1.07 20.47 -19.15
C SER A 38 2.23 20.17 -20.10
N LEU A 39 1.93 20.07 -21.42
CA LEU A 39 2.97 19.96 -22.45
C LEU A 39 3.95 21.12 -22.34
N ASN A 40 5.24 20.84 -22.54
CA ASN A 40 6.34 21.79 -22.45
C ASN A 40 6.63 22.35 -21.05
N THR A 41 6.08 21.76 -19.99
CA THR A 41 6.49 22.10 -18.63
C THR A 41 7.87 21.53 -18.33
N SER A 42 8.76 22.36 -17.78
CA SER A 42 10.04 21.90 -17.30
C SER A 42 9.89 21.11 -16.02
N ILE A 43 10.43 19.90 -15.98
CA ILE A 43 10.43 19.02 -14.81
C ILE A 43 11.86 18.84 -14.29
N LYS A 44 11.96 18.62 -12.95
CA LYS A 44 13.23 18.35 -12.29
C LYS A 44 13.41 16.85 -12.08
N ILE A 45 14.66 16.43 -12.02
CA ILE A 45 15.00 15.05 -11.66
C ILE A 45 14.52 14.76 -10.25
N HIS A 46 13.92 13.57 -10.05
CA HIS A 46 13.35 13.10 -8.79
C HIS A 46 12.10 13.88 -8.28
N GLU A 47 11.49 14.70 -9.11
CA GLU A 47 10.21 15.33 -8.78
C GLU A 47 9.04 14.43 -9.23
N PRO A 48 8.12 14.07 -8.33
CA PRO A 48 6.96 13.27 -8.71
C PRO A 48 6.02 14.10 -9.60
N ILE A 49 5.61 13.53 -10.75
CA ILE A 49 4.78 14.23 -11.75
C ILE A 49 3.32 13.82 -11.62
N PHE A 50 3.07 12.56 -11.32
CA PHE A 50 1.72 11.98 -11.18
C PHE A 50 1.77 10.75 -10.27
N SER A 51 0.60 10.32 -9.82
CA SER A 51 0.42 9.06 -9.11
C SER A 51 -0.09 8.00 -10.08
N PHE A 52 0.53 6.82 -10.05
CA PHE A 52 0.07 5.66 -10.83
C PHE A 52 -0.57 4.65 -9.88
N ILE A 53 -1.82 4.29 -10.15
CA ILE A 53 -2.58 3.33 -9.35
C ILE A 53 -2.72 2.05 -10.17
N ASP A 54 -2.06 0.98 -9.71
CA ASP A 54 -2.21 -0.34 -10.30
C ASP A 54 -3.59 -0.93 -9.98
N THR A 55 -4.33 -1.35 -11.00
CA THR A 55 -5.67 -1.91 -10.85
C THR A 55 -5.68 -3.44 -10.85
N ALA A 56 -4.53 -4.08 -10.87
CA ALA A 56 -4.45 -5.55 -10.90
C ALA A 56 -4.92 -6.21 -9.60
N ALA A 57 -4.72 -5.55 -8.45
CA ALA A 57 -5.16 -6.07 -7.16
C ALA A 57 -5.46 -4.94 -6.18
N TYR A 58 -6.53 -5.11 -5.41
CA TYR A 58 -6.92 -4.18 -4.36
C TYR A 58 -6.78 -4.84 -3.00
N TYR A 59 -6.22 -4.09 -2.05
CA TYR A 59 -6.01 -4.52 -0.68
C TYR A 59 -6.65 -3.55 0.30
N ILE A 60 -7.17 -4.10 1.37
CA ILE A 60 -7.68 -3.34 2.51
C ILE A 60 -6.74 -3.58 3.69
N GLN A 61 -6.32 -2.50 4.32
CA GLN A 61 -5.65 -2.57 5.61
C GLN A 61 -6.68 -2.32 6.70
N ALA A 62 -7.02 -3.35 7.45
CA ALA A 62 -7.97 -3.29 8.55
C ALA A 62 -7.24 -3.41 9.89
N ASN A 63 -7.51 -2.48 10.81
CA ASN A 63 -6.87 -2.45 12.12
C ASN A 63 -7.80 -3.07 13.16
N PHE A 64 -7.48 -4.27 13.63
CA PHE A 64 -8.23 -5.01 14.65
C PHE A 64 -7.58 -4.92 16.02
N ASN A 65 -8.38 -5.02 17.07
CA ASN A 65 -7.82 -5.16 18.41
C ASN A 65 -7.18 -6.54 18.58
N GLU A 66 -6.15 -6.65 19.41
CA GLU A 66 -5.45 -7.93 19.65
C GLU A 66 -6.38 -9.00 20.19
N THR A 67 -7.41 -8.62 20.95
CA THR A 67 -8.42 -9.53 21.49
C THR A 67 -9.24 -10.23 20.41
N ASP A 68 -9.46 -9.55 19.28
CA ASP A 68 -10.31 -10.02 18.20
C ASP A 68 -9.55 -10.94 17.23
N LEU A 69 -8.21 -10.94 17.29
CA LEU A 69 -7.34 -11.69 16.40
C LEU A 69 -7.04 -13.12 16.85
N ARG A 70 -7.51 -13.55 18.01
CA ARG A 70 -7.17 -14.83 18.64
C ARG A 70 -7.33 -16.06 17.73
N ASN A 71 -8.36 -16.07 16.88
CA ASN A 71 -8.68 -17.20 16.01
C ASN A 71 -8.55 -16.87 14.52
N VAL A 72 -7.97 -15.71 14.19
CA VAL A 72 -7.83 -15.25 12.81
C VAL A 72 -6.58 -15.85 12.17
N ARG A 73 -6.74 -16.39 10.97
CA ARG A 73 -5.65 -17.02 10.20
C ARG A 73 -5.58 -16.46 8.79
N VAL A 74 -4.41 -16.56 8.18
CA VAL A 74 -4.23 -16.30 6.76
C VAL A 74 -5.12 -17.27 5.97
N GLY A 75 -5.85 -16.75 4.97
CA GLY A 75 -6.81 -17.49 4.18
C GLY A 75 -8.25 -17.49 4.73
N ASP A 76 -8.50 -16.89 5.90
CA ASP A 76 -9.88 -16.74 6.38
C ASP A 76 -10.68 -15.80 5.47
N LYS A 77 -11.95 -16.16 5.26
CA LYS A 77 -12.86 -15.38 4.43
C LYS A 77 -13.34 -14.13 5.16
N VAL A 78 -13.42 -13.06 4.41
CA VAL A 78 -13.78 -11.75 4.92
C VAL A 78 -14.90 -11.15 4.09
N TYR A 79 -15.90 -10.57 4.76
CA TYR A 79 -16.94 -9.77 4.15
C TYR A 79 -16.58 -8.29 4.31
N ILE A 80 -16.63 -7.55 3.22
CA ILE A 80 -16.17 -6.17 3.13
C ILE A 80 -17.33 -5.31 2.65
N VAL A 81 -17.66 -4.28 3.39
CA VAL A 81 -18.65 -3.27 3.02
C VAL A 81 -17.95 -1.94 2.90
N LEU A 82 -17.78 -1.45 1.68
CA LEU A 82 -17.25 -0.12 1.45
C LEU A 82 -18.28 0.93 1.88
N ARG A 83 -17.85 1.93 2.62
CA ARG A 83 -18.75 2.97 3.12
C ARG A 83 -19.46 3.74 2.02
N MET A 84 -18.81 3.91 0.86
CA MET A 84 -19.38 4.56 -0.31
C MET A 84 -20.51 3.76 -0.98
N TYR A 85 -20.54 2.42 -0.78
CA TYR A 85 -21.56 1.49 -1.33
C TYR A 85 -22.32 0.78 -0.20
N TYR A 86 -22.57 1.51 0.88
CA TYR A 86 -23.24 0.97 2.05
C TYR A 86 -24.67 0.54 1.68
N PHE A 87 -25.00 -0.73 1.96
CA PHE A 87 -26.22 -1.46 1.56
C PHE A 87 -26.33 -1.92 0.10
N ASP A 88 -25.49 -1.46 -0.84
CA ASP A 88 -25.63 -1.85 -2.24
C ASP A 88 -24.80 -3.09 -2.57
N LYS A 89 -23.57 -3.17 -2.06
CA LYS A 89 -22.64 -4.24 -2.40
C LYS A 89 -21.79 -4.71 -1.22
N ILE A 90 -21.74 -6.05 -1.06
CA ILE A 90 -20.82 -6.72 -0.16
C ILE A 90 -19.73 -7.36 -1.03
N PHE A 91 -18.49 -7.03 -0.76
CA PHE A 91 -17.35 -7.65 -1.39
C PHE A 91 -16.82 -8.80 -0.55
N HIS A 92 -16.22 -9.78 -1.22
CA HIS A 92 -15.58 -10.90 -0.57
C HIS A 92 -14.07 -10.74 -0.67
N GLY A 93 -13.40 -11.07 0.41
CA GLY A 93 -11.94 -11.04 0.48
C GLY A 93 -11.38 -12.20 1.28
N GLU A 94 -10.08 -12.28 1.28
CA GLU A 94 -9.34 -13.21 2.13
C GLU A 94 -8.17 -12.50 2.81
N ILE A 95 -7.80 -12.97 3.96
CA ILE A 95 -6.66 -12.48 4.70
C ILE A 95 -5.39 -13.02 4.05
N VAL A 96 -4.57 -12.11 3.51
CA VAL A 96 -3.30 -12.45 2.86
C VAL A 96 -2.16 -12.45 3.86
N ASN A 97 -2.18 -11.49 4.78
CA ASN A 97 -1.09 -11.33 5.74
C ASN A 97 -1.62 -10.83 7.08
N THR A 98 -1.09 -11.42 8.15
CA THR A 98 -1.24 -10.94 9.52
C THR A 98 0.07 -10.29 9.92
N LEU A 99 0.11 -8.97 10.04
CA LEU A 99 1.29 -8.27 10.52
C LEU A 99 1.44 -8.49 12.02
N TRP A 100 2.42 -9.27 12.41
CA TRP A 100 2.69 -9.68 13.79
C TRP A 100 3.31 -8.58 14.67
N ALA A 101 3.74 -7.48 14.06
CA ALA A 101 4.37 -6.38 14.77
C ALA A 101 3.63 -5.07 14.50
N ALA A 102 3.21 -4.42 15.55
CA ALA A 102 2.71 -3.05 15.51
C ALA A 102 3.54 -2.20 16.47
N GLU A 103 3.98 -1.05 16.02
CA GLU A 103 4.66 -0.10 16.88
C GLU A 103 3.66 0.55 17.83
N ARG A 104 3.93 0.44 19.13
CA ARG A 104 3.14 1.16 20.14
C ARG A 104 3.49 2.63 20.06
N GLN A 105 2.53 3.49 19.75
CA GLN A 105 2.71 4.95 19.86
C GLN A 105 2.90 5.34 21.33
N THR A 106 4.13 5.28 21.78
CA THR A 106 4.53 5.93 23.02
C THR A 106 4.97 7.34 22.66
N THR A 107 4.59 8.32 23.47
CA THR A 107 5.04 9.71 23.32
C THR A 107 6.58 9.75 23.36
N VAL A 108 7.20 9.78 22.18
CA VAL A 108 8.66 9.75 22.04
C VAL A 108 9.20 11.09 22.44
N SER A 109 9.76 11.16 23.62
CA SER A 109 10.71 12.22 24.02
C SER A 109 12.08 11.82 23.46
N LYS A 110 12.67 12.69 22.66
CA LYS A 110 13.99 12.53 22.02
C LYS A 110 15.19 12.52 22.99
N SER A 111 15.07 11.93 24.17
CA SER A 111 16.18 11.80 25.10
C SER A 111 16.75 10.38 25.05
N GLN A 112 18.07 10.25 24.88
CA GLN A 112 18.82 8.98 24.82
C GLN A 112 18.87 8.22 26.15
N LEU A 113 18.07 8.58 27.14
CA LEU A 113 18.01 7.90 28.42
C LEU A 113 16.90 6.84 28.40
N GLN A 114 17.22 5.65 28.90
CA GLN A 114 16.23 4.58 29.11
C GLN A 114 15.09 5.11 29.98
N LYS A 115 13.93 5.38 29.37
CA LYS A 115 12.71 5.68 30.12
C LYS A 115 12.10 4.37 30.58
N VAL A 116 12.14 4.14 31.88
CA VAL A 116 11.25 3.20 32.54
C VAL A 116 9.87 3.85 32.47
N GLN A 117 8.94 3.24 31.69
CA GLN A 117 7.55 3.69 31.65
C GLN A 117 6.97 3.54 33.06
N ASN A 118 6.49 4.65 33.61
CA ASN A 118 5.64 4.61 34.78
C ASN A 118 4.32 3.99 34.31
N GLU A 119 4.07 2.74 34.67
CA GLU A 119 2.83 1.99 34.40
C GLU A 119 1.68 2.47 35.26
N ASN A 120 1.44 3.77 35.31
CA ASN A 120 0.27 4.33 35.99
C ASN A 120 -0.92 4.52 35.03
N GLU A 121 -0.94 3.81 33.89
CA GLU A 121 -2.16 3.71 33.10
C GLU A 121 -3.04 2.64 33.73
N TRP A 122 -3.94 3.05 34.60
CA TRP A 122 -4.96 2.20 35.24
C TRP A 122 -5.93 1.56 34.22
N LEU A 123 -5.88 1.97 32.94
CA LEU A 123 -6.63 1.40 31.82
C LEU A 123 -5.68 1.00 30.70
N LEU A 124 -5.41 -0.29 30.56
CA LEU A 124 -4.65 -0.83 29.45
C LEU A 124 -5.54 -0.91 28.21
N LEU A 125 -5.39 0.02 27.29
CA LEU A 125 -6.09 -0.04 26.01
C LEU A 125 -5.50 -1.15 25.13
N PRO A 126 -6.35 -2.01 24.50
CA PRO A 126 -5.87 -3.07 23.63
C PRO A 126 -5.12 -2.49 22.42
N GLN A 127 -3.99 -3.11 22.10
CA GLN A 127 -3.19 -2.77 20.92
C GLN A 127 -3.94 -3.14 19.65
N ARG A 128 -3.79 -2.32 18.60
CA ARG A 128 -4.34 -2.63 17.27
C ARG A 128 -3.27 -3.18 16.36
N PHE A 129 -3.62 -4.24 15.65
CA PHE A 129 -2.77 -4.87 14.65
C PHE A 129 -3.38 -4.73 13.26
N PRO A 130 -2.60 -4.32 12.26
CA PRO A 130 -3.06 -4.22 10.89
C PRO A 130 -3.12 -5.60 10.23
N LEU A 131 -4.24 -5.91 9.59
CA LEU A 131 -4.42 -7.06 8.71
C LEU A 131 -4.49 -6.60 7.27
N GLN A 132 -3.84 -7.33 6.38
CA GLN A 132 -3.92 -7.09 4.94
C GLN A 132 -4.90 -8.08 4.32
N ILE A 133 -5.94 -7.55 3.70
CA ILE A 133 -7.04 -8.32 3.10
C ILE A 133 -7.06 -8.03 1.61
N LYS A 134 -7.04 -9.07 0.80
CA LYS A 134 -7.18 -8.97 -0.65
C LYS A 134 -8.65 -9.06 -1.04
N ILE A 135 -9.13 -8.18 -1.90
CA ILE A 135 -10.46 -8.25 -2.48
C ILE A 135 -10.43 -9.28 -3.61
N LEU A 136 -11.36 -10.24 -3.59
CA LEU A 136 -11.42 -11.35 -4.56
C LEU A 136 -12.39 -11.08 -5.71
N ASP A 137 -13.43 -10.27 -5.49
CA ASP A 137 -14.52 -10.00 -6.41
C ASP A 137 -14.65 -8.49 -6.75
N PRO A 138 -13.63 -7.88 -7.38
CA PRO A 138 -13.75 -6.51 -7.86
C PRO A 138 -14.86 -6.45 -8.93
N ASP A 139 -15.76 -5.47 -8.80
CA ASP A 139 -16.91 -5.31 -9.69
C ASP A 139 -16.77 -3.98 -10.46
N PRO A 140 -16.79 -3.98 -11.80
CA PRO A 140 -16.67 -2.78 -12.61
C PRO A 140 -17.76 -1.71 -12.35
N ASN A 141 -18.94 -2.14 -11.87
CA ASN A 141 -20.02 -1.22 -11.53
C ASN A 141 -19.79 -0.47 -10.21
N TYR A 142 -18.88 -0.97 -9.39
CA TYR A 142 -18.52 -0.43 -8.09
C TYR A 142 -17.01 -0.16 -8.01
N PRO A 143 -16.52 0.93 -8.62
CA PRO A 143 -15.10 1.21 -8.70
C PRO A 143 -14.48 1.35 -7.31
N LEU A 144 -13.32 0.71 -7.13
CA LEU A 144 -12.58 0.70 -5.88
C LEU A 144 -11.61 1.89 -5.86
N ASN A 145 -11.88 2.86 -5.00
CA ASN A 145 -11.05 4.04 -4.86
C ASN A 145 -10.06 3.87 -3.69
N PRO A 146 -8.75 3.95 -3.94
CA PRO A 146 -7.74 3.94 -2.87
C PRO A 146 -8.01 5.05 -1.85
N GLY A 147 -7.91 4.72 -0.56
CA GLY A 147 -8.21 5.65 0.53
C GLY A 147 -9.68 5.62 1.00
N ALA A 148 -10.55 4.86 0.35
CA ALA A 148 -11.93 4.68 0.81
C ALA A 148 -11.99 3.90 2.14
N SER A 149 -12.96 4.27 3.00
CA SER A 149 -13.21 3.57 4.26
C SER A 149 -14.08 2.34 4.05
N ALA A 150 -13.79 1.27 4.78
CA ALA A 150 -14.52 0.02 4.71
C ALA A 150 -14.85 -0.52 6.12
N TYR A 151 -15.97 -1.23 6.22
CA TYR A 151 -16.26 -2.12 7.35
C TYR A 151 -15.87 -3.55 6.96
N VAL A 152 -15.21 -4.24 7.87
CA VAL A 152 -14.67 -5.56 7.63
C VAL A 152 -15.18 -6.53 8.70
N TYR A 153 -15.72 -7.65 8.22
CA TYR A 153 -16.25 -8.73 9.07
C TYR A 153 -15.51 -10.03 8.73
N ILE A 154 -14.80 -10.60 9.69
CA ILE A 154 -14.05 -11.84 9.51
C ILE A 154 -14.93 -13.02 9.90
N ALA A 155 -15.08 -13.99 9.01
CA ALA A 155 -15.73 -15.26 9.30
C ALA A 155 -14.70 -16.25 9.86
N THR A 156 -14.53 -16.27 11.17
CA THR A 156 -13.66 -17.25 11.83
C THR A 156 -14.36 -18.60 11.94
N LYS A 157 -13.67 -19.67 11.56
CA LYS A 157 -14.12 -21.02 11.88
C LYS A 157 -13.91 -21.28 13.39
N LYS A 158 -14.99 -21.64 14.08
CA LYS A 158 -14.91 -22.15 15.46
C LYS A 158 -14.13 -23.46 15.52
#